data_5f3b9ba01cb0cefabbd6a2b96f2ec0b6
#
_entry.id   5f3b9ba01cb0cefabbd6a2b96f2ec0b6
#
_cell.length_a   1.000
_cell.length_b   1.000
_cell.length_c   1.000
_cell.angle_alpha   90.00
_cell.angle_beta   90.00
_cell.angle_gamma   90.00
#
_symmetry.space_group_name_H-M   'P 1'
#
loop_
_entity.id
_entity.type
_entity.pdbx_description
1 polymer ?
#
loop_
_entity_poly.entity_id
_entity_poly.type
_entity_poly.pdbx_seq_one_letter_code
_entity_poly.pdbx_strand_id
1 'polypeptide(L)'
;MKQKTRDKILNIVKLNYADIANEFNTTRKKYIWPSLNDFARMVRPDARVLDVGCGNGRLMEVLEDKKVDYLGVDSSRGLIKLAQSNYPQQQFLVGDILQLDQIEAKNFDYVFSIAVLHHLPGRKLQTEALKQMADKLTPQGEMIISVWNLWSQGKYLKLIFVTYLKYLFSKSRLDFGDILFFWKNSHGTKLSLRYYHAFSLRELKKISRRANLKIVKTVKDKFNYYLVLRKS
;
A
#
# COMPACT_ATOMS: atom_id res chain seq x y z
N MET A 1 18.76 -5.82 4.95
CA MET A 1 18.19 -7.18 4.76
C MET A 1 18.82 -7.88 3.56
N LYS A 2 19.14 -9.21 3.67
CA LYS A 2 19.68 -10.04 2.57
C LYS A 2 18.60 -10.38 1.54
N GLN A 3 18.98 -10.59 0.26
CA GLN A 3 18.06 -10.91 -0.84
C GLN A 3 17.13 -12.09 -0.50
N LYS A 4 17.68 -13.22 -0.13
CA LYS A 4 16.91 -14.43 0.25
C LYS A 4 15.82 -14.17 1.30
N THR A 5 16.08 -13.25 2.24
CA THR A 5 15.07 -12.88 3.27
C THR A 5 13.96 -12.01 2.67
N ARG A 6 14.30 -11.07 1.78
CA ARG A 6 13.32 -10.25 1.05
C ARG A 6 12.38 -11.11 0.22
N ASP A 7 12.93 -12.03 -0.57
CA ASP A 7 12.14 -12.92 -1.43
C ASP A 7 11.17 -13.78 -0.62
N LYS A 8 11.65 -14.30 0.53
CA LYS A 8 10.77 -15.03 1.47
C LYS A 8 9.63 -14.17 2.00
N ILE A 9 9.91 -12.90 2.35
CA ILE A 9 8.88 -11.98 2.86
C ILE A 9 7.87 -11.62 1.76
N LEU A 10 8.33 -11.33 0.54
CA LEU A 10 7.44 -11.07 -0.60
C LEU A 10 6.50 -12.24 -0.85
N ASN A 11 7.02 -13.47 -0.77
CA ASN A 11 6.18 -14.67 -0.88
C ASN A 11 5.17 -14.79 0.26
N ILE A 12 5.55 -14.49 1.51
CA ILE A 12 4.63 -14.44 2.65
C ILE A 12 3.49 -13.44 2.40
N VAL A 13 3.80 -12.25 1.92
CA VAL A 13 2.80 -11.21 1.60
C VAL A 13 1.85 -11.70 0.51
N LYS A 14 2.38 -12.27 -0.57
CA LYS A 14 1.58 -12.81 -1.69
C LYS A 14 0.62 -13.90 -1.23
N LEU A 15 1.10 -14.88 -0.45
CA LEU A 15 0.28 -15.97 0.09
C LEU A 15 -0.78 -15.43 1.05
N ASN A 16 -0.41 -14.47 1.94
CA ASN A 16 -1.36 -13.90 2.88
C ASN A 16 -2.59 -13.31 2.16
N TYR A 17 -2.40 -12.50 1.11
CA TYR A 17 -3.51 -11.90 0.38
C TYR A 17 -4.30 -12.89 -0.48
N ALA A 18 -3.68 -13.98 -0.93
CA ALA A 18 -4.41 -15.08 -1.58
C ALA A 18 -5.35 -15.79 -0.59
N ASP A 19 -4.87 -16.08 0.63
CA ASP A 19 -5.62 -16.81 1.66
C ASP A 19 -6.81 -16.01 2.22
N ILE A 20 -6.68 -14.68 2.31
CA ILE A 20 -7.65 -13.83 3.02
C ILE A 20 -8.59 -13.05 2.10
N ALA A 21 -8.52 -13.22 0.77
CA ALA A 21 -9.23 -12.37 -0.20
C ALA A 21 -10.74 -12.22 0.14
N ASN A 22 -11.43 -13.31 0.46
CA ASN A 22 -12.87 -13.27 0.79
C ASN A 22 -13.15 -12.55 2.12
N GLU A 23 -12.39 -12.84 3.18
CA GLU A 23 -12.55 -12.17 4.48
C GLU A 23 -12.12 -10.70 4.40
N PHE A 24 -11.12 -10.37 3.58
CA PHE A 24 -10.72 -9.01 3.32
C PHE A 24 -11.88 -8.20 2.74
N ASN A 25 -12.59 -8.74 1.75
CA ASN A 25 -13.74 -8.09 1.15
C ASN A 25 -14.84 -7.80 2.18
N THR A 26 -15.19 -8.80 3.01
CA THR A 26 -16.26 -8.69 4.02
C THR A 26 -15.94 -7.67 5.11
N THR A 27 -14.66 -7.62 5.56
CA THR A 27 -14.26 -6.74 6.66
C THR A 27 -14.00 -5.30 6.22
N ARG A 28 -13.72 -5.06 4.93
CA ARG A 28 -13.36 -3.74 4.40
C ARG A 28 -14.52 -2.96 3.80
N LYS A 29 -15.64 -3.57 3.49
CA LYS A 29 -16.87 -2.87 3.05
C LYS A 29 -17.49 -1.96 4.11
N LYS A 30 -17.08 -2.04 5.38
CA LYS A 30 -17.77 -1.38 6.49
C LYS A 30 -17.26 0.00 6.89
N TYR A 31 -16.10 0.45 6.42
CA TYR A 31 -15.51 1.70 6.89
C TYR A 31 -14.49 2.30 5.93
N ILE A 32 -14.80 3.46 5.40
CA ILE A 32 -13.86 4.29 4.64
C ILE A 32 -13.13 5.22 5.61
N TRP A 33 -11.83 5.34 5.47
CA TRP A 33 -11.07 6.30 6.28
C TRP A 33 -11.44 7.74 5.90
N PRO A 34 -11.80 8.62 6.86
CA PRO A 34 -12.16 10.00 6.57
C PRO A 34 -11.13 10.74 5.72
N SER A 35 -9.83 10.54 6.01
CA SER A 35 -8.74 11.12 5.21
C SER A 35 -8.77 10.70 3.74
N LEU A 36 -9.32 9.53 3.40
CA LEU A 36 -9.43 9.10 2.01
C LEU A 36 -10.47 9.92 1.25
N ASN A 37 -11.58 10.28 1.90
CA ASN A 37 -12.56 11.21 1.33
C ASN A 37 -11.94 12.58 1.04
N ASP A 38 -11.07 13.08 1.93
CA ASP A 38 -10.40 14.37 1.71
C ASP A 38 -9.46 14.31 0.50
N PHE A 39 -8.76 13.20 0.29
CA PHE A 39 -7.92 13.02 -0.91
C PHE A 39 -8.76 12.80 -2.17
N ALA A 40 -9.89 12.11 -2.08
CA ALA A 40 -10.82 11.96 -3.20
C ALA A 40 -11.36 13.32 -3.68
N ARG A 41 -11.61 14.28 -2.77
CA ARG A 41 -12.02 15.65 -3.12
C ARG A 41 -10.98 16.39 -3.95
N MET A 42 -9.68 16.04 -3.83
CA MET A 42 -8.62 16.66 -4.64
C MET A 42 -8.62 16.15 -6.09
N VAL A 43 -9.22 14.99 -6.35
CA VAL A 43 -9.30 14.41 -7.70
C VAL A 43 -10.28 15.20 -8.54
N ARG A 44 -9.81 15.68 -9.70
CA ARG A 44 -10.66 16.38 -10.67
C ARG A 44 -11.64 15.41 -11.32
N PRO A 45 -12.84 15.87 -11.73
CA PRO A 45 -13.68 15.09 -12.63
C PRO A 45 -12.92 14.69 -13.91
N ASP A 46 -13.29 13.56 -14.48
CA ASP A 46 -12.73 13.00 -15.72
C ASP A 46 -11.20 12.77 -15.69
N ALA A 47 -10.57 12.81 -14.51
CA ALA A 47 -9.14 12.57 -14.35
C ALA A 47 -8.78 11.10 -14.58
N ARG A 48 -7.56 10.87 -15.08
CA ARG A 48 -6.98 9.51 -15.16
C ARG A 48 -6.37 9.10 -13.83
N VAL A 49 -6.86 8.01 -13.25
CA VAL A 49 -6.47 7.53 -11.92
C VAL A 49 -5.91 6.10 -11.99
N LEU A 50 -4.70 5.90 -11.46
CA LEU A 50 -4.11 4.58 -11.23
C LEU A 50 -4.16 4.27 -9.72
N ASP A 51 -4.73 3.13 -9.35
CA ASP A 51 -4.73 2.64 -7.96
C ASP A 51 -3.84 1.40 -7.85
N VAL A 52 -2.66 1.57 -7.23
CA VAL A 52 -1.64 0.52 -7.08
C VAL A 52 -1.79 -0.17 -5.74
N GLY A 53 -2.10 -1.47 -5.78
CA GLY A 53 -2.54 -2.25 -4.64
C GLY A 53 -4.02 -1.99 -4.34
N CYS A 54 -4.85 -1.95 -5.38
CA CYS A 54 -6.26 -1.56 -5.32
C CYS A 54 -7.14 -2.51 -4.48
N GLY A 55 -6.65 -3.72 -4.20
CA GLY A 55 -7.40 -4.73 -3.48
C GLY A 55 -8.71 -5.08 -4.17
N ASN A 56 -9.82 -4.93 -3.45
CA ASN A 56 -11.18 -5.16 -3.97
C ASN A 56 -11.81 -3.93 -4.66
N GLY A 57 -11.01 -2.93 -5.04
CA GLY A 57 -11.45 -1.72 -5.73
C GLY A 57 -12.04 -0.64 -4.82
N ARG A 58 -11.83 -0.70 -3.50
CA ARG A 58 -12.49 0.17 -2.52
C ARG A 58 -12.29 1.66 -2.72
N LEU A 59 -11.21 2.09 -3.39
CA LEU A 59 -10.99 3.51 -3.70
C LEU A 59 -12.14 4.08 -4.53
N MET A 60 -12.79 3.26 -5.35
CA MET A 60 -13.93 3.69 -6.17
C MET A 60 -15.12 4.16 -5.34
N GLU A 61 -15.32 3.66 -4.10
CA GLU A 61 -16.41 4.14 -3.22
C GLU A 61 -16.36 5.67 -2.98
N VAL A 62 -15.17 6.28 -3.06
CA VAL A 62 -14.96 7.73 -2.85
C VAL A 62 -14.70 8.50 -4.14
N LEU A 63 -14.57 7.81 -5.28
CA LEU A 63 -14.31 8.42 -6.60
C LEU A 63 -15.50 8.28 -7.56
N GLU A 64 -16.56 7.56 -7.19
CA GLU A 64 -17.67 7.23 -8.09
C GLU A 64 -18.30 8.48 -8.74
N ASP A 65 -18.52 9.54 -7.96
CA ASP A 65 -19.10 10.80 -8.44
C ASP A 65 -18.17 11.60 -9.37
N LYS A 66 -16.91 11.21 -9.51
CA LYS A 66 -15.88 11.95 -10.27
C LYS A 66 -15.80 11.52 -11.74
N LYS A 67 -16.44 10.42 -12.13
CA LYS A 67 -16.38 9.88 -13.50
C LYS A 67 -14.95 9.69 -14.02
N VAL A 68 -14.04 9.22 -13.16
CA VAL A 68 -12.62 9.05 -13.48
C VAL A 68 -12.38 7.94 -14.51
N ASP A 69 -11.34 8.09 -15.36
CA ASP A 69 -10.74 6.98 -16.11
C ASP A 69 -9.83 6.19 -15.15
N TYR A 70 -10.40 5.11 -14.59
CA TYR A 70 -9.77 4.37 -13.49
C TYR A 70 -9.15 3.06 -13.94
N LEU A 71 -7.91 2.84 -13.49
CA LEU A 71 -7.21 1.57 -13.59
C LEU A 71 -6.76 1.10 -12.21
N GLY A 72 -7.28 -0.04 -11.74
CA GLY A 72 -6.83 -0.71 -10.51
C GLY A 72 -5.82 -1.81 -10.81
N VAL A 73 -4.73 -1.87 -10.04
CA VAL A 73 -3.69 -2.90 -10.15
C VAL A 73 -3.45 -3.54 -8.79
N ASP A 74 -3.50 -4.88 -8.71
CA ASP A 74 -3.16 -5.64 -7.50
C ASP A 74 -2.51 -6.98 -7.87
N SER A 75 -1.61 -7.46 -7.03
CA SER A 75 -0.92 -8.74 -7.25
C SER A 75 -1.79 -9.97 -6.94
N SER A 76 -2.88 -9.80 -6.21
CA SER A 76 -3.82 -10.85 -5.83
C SER A 76 -4.91 -11.05 -6.88
N ARG A 77 -4.85 -12.14 -7.63
CA ARG A 77 -5.90 -12.52 -8.58
C ARG A 77 -7.29 -12.62 -7.94
N GLY A 78 -7.35 -13.08 -6.68
CA GLY A 78 -8.60 -13.19 -5.92
C GLY A 78 -9.22 -11.81 -5.64
N LEU A 79 -8.41 -10.83 -5.23
CA LEU A 79 -8.87 -9.47 -5.00
C LEU A 79 -9.29 -8.77 -6.30
N ILE A 80 -8.55 -8.96 -7.40
CA ILE A 80 -8.92 -8.42 -8.73
C ILE A 80 -10.27 -8.97 -9.19
N LYS A 81 -10.54 -10.26 -9.04
CA LYS A 81 -11.86 -10.83 -9.37
C LYS A 81 -12.99 -10.16 -8.55
N LEU A 82 -12.75 -9.92 -7.27
CA LEU A 82 -13.70 -9.21 -6.40
C LEU A 82 -13.87 -7.75 -6.82
N ALA A 83 -12.79 -7.06 -7.20
CA ALA A 83 -12.85 -5.69 -7.70
C ALA A 83 -13.67 -5.59 -9.00
N GLN A 84 -13.44 -6.48 -9.95
CA GLN A 84 -14.20 -6.58 -11.20
C GLN A 84 -15.69 -6.85 -10.94
N SER A 85 -16.01 -7.69 -9.96
CA SER A 85 -17.40 -7.96 -9.57
C SER A 85 -18.05 -6.77 -8.86
N ASN A 86 -17.29 -6.03 -8.02
CA ASN A 86 -17.81 -4.85 -7.31
C ASN A 86 -18.02 -3.65 -8.24
N TYR A 87 -17.14 -3.47 -9.25
CA TYR A 87 -17.09 -2.30 -10.14
C TYR A 87 -16.88 -2.74 -11.60
N PRO A 88 -17.89 -3.37 -12.22
CA PRO A 88 -17.76 -3.98 -13.55
C PRO A 88 -17.49 -2.97 -14.69
N GLN A 89 -17.73 -1.68 -14.44
CA GLN A 89 -17.48 -0.60 -15.42
C GLN A 89 -16.03 -0.09 -15.36
N GLN A 90 -15.21 -0.56 -14.39
CA GLN A 90 -13.84 -0.10 -14.20
C GLN A 90 -12.84 -1.15 -14.66
N GLN A 91 -11.63 -0.69 -14.98
CA GLN A 91 -10.56 -1.58 -15.41
C GLN A 91 -9.71 -2.06 -14.21
N PHE A 92 -9.46 -3.38 -14.16
CA PHE A 92 -8.62 -3.99 -13.13
C PHE A 92 -7.66 -5.00 -13.75
N LEU A 93 -6.37 -4.90 -13.37
CA LEU A 93 -5.31 -5.77 -13.87
C LEU A 93 -4.59 -6.47 -12.71
N VAL A 94 -4.20 -7.72 -12.94
CA VAL A 94 -3.24 -8.40 -12.05
C VAL A 94 -1.85 -7.88 -12.37
N GLY A 95 -1.18 -7.24 -11.39
CA GLY A 95 0.17 -6.70 -11.59
C GLY A 95 0.89 -6.46 -10.27
N ASP A 96 2.22 -6.40 -10.32
CA ASP A 96 3.08 -6.16 -9.16
C ASP A 96 3.52 -4.70 -9.12
N ILE A 97 3.46 -4.06 -7.95
CA ILE A 97 3.94 -2.70 -7.70
C ILE A 97 5.44 -2.53 -8.05
N LEU A 98 6.22 -3.61 -8.05
CA LEU A 98 7.63 -3.62 -8.43
C LEU A 98 7.87 -3.89 -9.93
N GLN A 99 6.80 -4.06 -10.72
CA GLN A 99 6.83 -4.37 -12.14
C GLN A 99 5.77 -3.57 -12.91
N LEU A 100 5.50 -2.33 -12.49
CA LEU A 100 4.54 -1.48 -13.19
C LEU A 100 4.99 -1.08 -14.60
N ASP A 101 6.29 -1.15 -14.90
CA ASP A 101 6.85 -0.99 -16.24
C ASP A 101 6.23 -1.96 -17.26
N GLN A 102 5.77 -3.14 -16.84
CA GLN A 102 5.06 -4.10 -17.68
C GLN A 102 3.63 -3.67 -18.04
N ILE A 103 3.08 -2.66 -17.39
CA ILE A 103 1.77 -2.09 -17.70
C ILE A 103 1.99 -0.92 -18.67
N GLU A 104 1.46 -1.02 -19.88
CA GLU A 104 1.66 -0.01 -20.93
C GLU A 104 1.03 1.34 -20.58
N ALA A 105 -0.11 1.33 -19.89
CA ALA A 105 -0.83 2.56 -19.49
C ALA A 105 0.08 3.51 -18.68
N LYS A 106 0.08 4.77 -19.09
CA LYS A 106 0.88 5.88 -18.49
C LYS A 106 0.05 7.16 -18.49
N ASN A 107 0.69 8.24 -18.04
CA ASN A 107 0.12 9.60 -18.05
C ASN A 107 -1.15 9.71 -17.19
N PHE A 108 -1.08 9.19 -15.96
CA PHE A 108 -2.12 9.34 -14.96
C PHE A 108 -2.00 10.71 -14.28
N ASP A 109 -3.13 11.37 -14.06
CA ASP A 109 -3.20 12.60 -13.27
C ASP A 109 -2.98 12.32 -11.80
N TYR A 110 -3.48 11.18 -11.34
CA TYR A 110 -3.34 10.74 -9.96
C TYR A 110 -2.91 9.26 -9.89
N VAL A 111 -1.95 8.99 -9.01
CA VAL A 111 -1.57 7.62 -8.64
C VAL A 111 -1.81 7.43 -7.15
N PHE A 112 -2.68 6.50 -6.80
CA PHE A 112 -2.93 6.12 -5.40
C PHE A 112 -2.18 4.85 -5.05
N SER A 113 -1.71 4.77 -3.79
CA SER A 113 -1.22 3.53 -3.20
C SER A 113 -1.54 3.54 -1.70
N ILE A 114 -2.70 2.98 -1.38
CA ILE A 114 -3.34 3.11 -0.07
C ILE A 114 -3.10 1.86 0.77
N ALA A 115 -2.28 1.99 1.82
CA ALA A 115 -1.91 0.92 2.73
C ALA A 115 -1.17 -0.26 2.06
N VAL A 116 -0.28 0.03 1.10
CA VAL A 116 0.47 -0.99 0.34
C VAL A 116 1.95 -1.00 0.68
N LEU A 117 2.61 0.17 0.71
CA LEU A 117 4.06 0.29 0.77
C LEU A 117 4.69 -0.40 1.99
N HIS A 118 3.96 -0.51 3.10
CA HIS A 118 4.41 -1.18 4.32
C HIS A 118 4.47 -2.72 4.20
N HIS A 119 4.02 -3.30 3.08
CA HIS A 119 4.18 -4.72 2.76
C HIS A 119 5.50 -5.02 2.04
N LEU A 120 6.23 -4.00 1.58
CA LEU A 120 7.49 -4.18 0.88
C LEU A 120 8.67 -4.22 1.85
N PRO A 121 9.48 -5.30 1.85
CA PRO A 121 10.61 -5.45 2.75
C PRO A 121 11.83 -4.65 2.27
N GLY A 122 12.30 -3.77 3.14
CA GLY A 122 13.54 -3.01 2.96
C GLY A 122 13.41 -1.81 2.04
N ARG A 123 14.20 -0.78 2.37
CA ARG A 123 14.14 0.55 1.73
C ARG A 123 14.39 0.55 0.23
N LYS A 124 15.17 -0.43 -0.28
CA LYS A 124 15.46 -0.53 -1.73
C LYS A 124 14.17 -0.79 -2.50
N LEU A 125 13.38 -1.80 -2.11
CA LEU A 125 12.12 -2.13 -2.78
C LEU A 125 11.06 -1.04 -2.58
N GLN A 126 11.00 -0.44 -1.39
CA GLN A 126 10.08 0.67 -1.10
C GLN A 126 10.38 1.90 -1.98
N THR A 127 11.67 2.23 -2.17
CA THR A 127 12.07 3.34 -3.06
C THR A 127 11.82 2.99 -4.52
N GLU A 128 12.06 1.74 -4.93
CA GLU A 128 11.79 1.27 -6.29
C GLU A 128 10.30 1.34 -6.63
N ALA A 129 9.43 0.88 -5.74
CA ALA A 129 7.99 0.99 -5.93
C ALA A 129 7.53 2.45 -6.12
N LEU A 130 8.10 3.39 -5.35
CA LEU A 130 7.79 4.82 -5.51
C LEU A 130 8.25 5.34 -6.89
N LYS A 131 9.40 4.90 -7.41
CA LYS A 131 9.87 5.27 -8.76
C LYS A 131 8.95 4.69 -9.84
N GLN A 132 8.63 3.41 -9.75
CA GLN A 132 7.71 2.74 -10.68
C GLN A 132 6.34 3.48 -10.76
N MET A 133 5.81 3.90 -9.62
CA MET A 133 4.59 4.69 -9.56
C MET A 133 4.78 6.10 -10.14
N ALA A 134 5.91 6.75 -9.85
CA ALA A 134 6.21 8.08 -10.40
C ALA A 134 6.29 8.08 -11.94
N ASP A 135 6.86 7.01 -12.52
CA ASP A 135 6.97 6.86 -13.97
C ASP A 135 5.60 6.76 -14.67
N LYS A 136 4.54 6.43 -13.93
CA LYS A 136 3.16 6.40 -14.43
C LYS A 136 2.46 7.74 -14.42
N LEU A 137 2.95 8.72 -13.66
CA LEU A 137 2.34 10.07 -13.57
C LEU A 137 2.60 10.91 -14.83
N THR A 138 1.66 11.82 -15.12
CA THR A 138 1.94 13.01 -15.94
C THR A 138 2.99 13.88 -15.26
N PRO A 139 3.63 14.85 -15.97
CA PRO A 139 4.56 15.79 -15.34
C PRO A 139 3.96 16.58 -14.16
N GLN A 140 2.67 16.92 -14.22
CA GLN A 140 1.94 17.67 -13.19
C GLN A 140 1.12 16.77 -12.25
N GLY A 141 1.17 15.45 -12.46
CA GLY A 141 0.39 14.47 -11.70
C GLY A 141 0.78 14.39 -10.22
N GLU A 142 -0.14 13.93 -9.43
CA GLU A 142 0.04 13.75 -7.98
C GLU A 142 -0.03 12.26 -7.58
N MET A 143 0.88 11.87 -6.71
CA MET A 143 0.86 10.55 -6.07
C MET A 143 0.39 10.67 -4.63
N ILE A 144 -0.64 9.93 -4.27
CA ILE A 144 -1.17 9.87 -2.91
C ILE A 144 -0.83 8.49 -2.33
N ILE A 145 0.04 8.46 -1.32
CA ILE A 145 0.39 7.22 -0.64
C ILE A 145 -0.07 7.22 0.80
N SER A 146 -0.45 6.06 1.32
CA SER A 146 -0.63 5.88 2.75
C SER A 146 0.07 4.64 3.27
N VAL A 147 0.50 4.72 4.54
CA VAL A 147 1.01 3.59 5.31
C VAL A 147 0.42 3.61 6.71
N TRP A 148 0.28 2.45 7.33
CA TRP A 148 -0.21 2.38 8.70
C TRP A 148 0.77 3.00 9.68
N ASN A 149 0.24 3.82 10.60
CA ASN A 149 0.98 4.32 11.76
C ASN A 149 0.96 3.27 12.88
N LEU A 150 1.83 2.26 12.76
CA LEU A 150 1.91 1.16 13.73
C LEU A 150 2.49 1.62 15.07
N TRP A 151 3.25 2.72 15.08
CA TRP A 151 3.82 3.31 16.29
C TRP A 151 2.77 3.89 17.25
N SER A 152 1.60 4.27 16.75
CA SER A 152 0.48 4.77 17.58
C SER A 152 -0.42 3.68 18.14
N GLN A 153 -0.19 2.42 17.76
CA GLN A 153 -1.07 1.30 18.08
C GLN A 153 -0.39 0.33 19.06
N GLY A 154 -0.80 0.35 20.33
CA GLY A 154 -0.15 -0.38 21.42
C GLY A 154 0.09 -1.87 21.14
N LYS A 155 -0.84 -2.54 20.44
CA LYS A 155 -0.68 -3.97 20.08
C LYS A 155 0.55 -4.23 19.18
N TYR A 156 0.95 -3.27 18.33
CA TYR A 156 2.11 -3.40 17.45
C TYR A 156 3.39 -2.92 18.11
N LEU A 157 3.34 -1.98 19.06
CA LEU A 157 4.53 -1.51 19.79
C LEU A 157 5.28 -2.67 20.45
N LYS A 158 4.56 -3.59 21.11
CA LYS A 158 5.17 -4.78 21.72
C LYS A 158 5.89 -5.64 20.68
N LEU A 159 5.30 -5.84 19.50
CA LEU A 159 5.90 -6.64 18.43
C LEU A 159 7.15 -5.94 17.86
N ILE A 160 7.08 -4.63 17.64
CA ILE A 160 8.21 -3.82 17.16
C ILE A 160 9.37 -3.91 18.14
N PHE A 161 9.09 -3.75 19.45
CA PHE A 161 10.12 -3.82 20.49
C PHE A 161 10.77 -5.21 20.57
N VAL A 162 9.99 -6.29 20.55
CA VAL A 162 10.52 -7.66 20.54
C VAL A 162 11.39 -7.93 19.31
N THR A 163 10.96 -7.45 18.13
CA THR A 163 11.74 -7.61 16.90
C THR A 163 13.02 -6.77 16.95
N TYR A 164 12.96 -5.58 17.53
CA TYR A 164 14.14 -4.72 17.74
C TYR A 164 15.18 -5.37 18.66
N LEU A 165 14.76 -5.95 19.79
CA LEU A 165 15.68 -6.69 20.65
C LEU A 165 16.34 -7.87 19.92
N LYS A 166 15.57 -8.63 19.14
CA LYS A 166 16.13 -9.73 18.31
C LYS A 166 17.12 -9.20 17.26
N TYR A 167 16.88 -8.04 16.69
CA TYR A 167 17.78 -7.39 15.76
C TYR A 167 19.10 -7.00 16.43
N LEU A 168 19.06 -6.36 17.60
CA LEU A 168 20.26 -5.97 18.37
C LEU A 168 21.16 -7.16 18.71
N PHE A 169 20.57 -8.30 19.04
CA PHE A 169 21.33 -9.52 19.36
C PHE A 169 21.65 -10.38 18.13
N SER A 170 21.58 -9.80 16.93
CA SER A 170 21.84 -10.49 15.65
C SER A 170 21.02 -11.77 15.42
N LYS A 171 19.93 -11.96 16.18
CA LYS A 171 19.01 -13.10 16.08
C LYS A 171 17.91 -12.90 15.03
N SER A 172 17.77 -11.68 14.49
CA SER A 172 16.78 -11.37 13.46
C SER A 172 17.46 -11.11 12.11
N ARG A 173 16.84 -11.61 11.04
CA ARG A 173 17.18 -11.30 9.65
C ARG A 173 16.34 -10.16 9.08
N LEU A 174 15.44 -9.60 9.89
CA LEU A 174 14.54 -8.50 9.58
C LEU A 174 15.24 -7.17 9.84
N ASP A 175 14.85 -6.12 9.14
CA ASP A 175 15.32 -4.75 9.40
C ASP A 175 14.58 -4.15 10.60
N PHE A 176 15.12 -3.04 11.13
CA PHE A 176 14.44 -2.30 12.19
C PHE A 176 13.07 -1.79 11.72
N GLY A 177 12.05 -1.99 12.54
CA GLY A 177 10.67 -1.65 12.21
C GLY A 177 9.87 -2.76 11.53
N ASP A 178 10.54 -3.85 11.11
CA ASP A 178 9.84 -4.99 10.52
C ASP A 178 9.17 -5.84 11.59
N ILE A 179 7.93 -6.26 11.32
CA ILE A 179 7.19 -7.17 12.19
C ILE A 179 6.56 -8.31 11.39
N LEU A 180 6.54 -9.49 12.01
CA LEU A 180 5.85 -10.67 11.52
C LEU A 180 4.88 -11.14 12.60
N PHE A 181 3.62 -11.33 12.23
CA PHE A 181 2.58 -11.82 13.15
C PHE A 181 1.49 -12.58 12.41
N PHE A 182 0.79 -13.46 13.11
CA PHE A 182 -0.36 -14.17 12.54
C PHE A 182 -1.61 -13.30 12.58
N TRP A 183 -2.28 -13.21 11.45
CA TRP A 183 -3.62 -12.69 11.40
C TRP A 183 -4.59 -13.75 11.92
N LYS A 184 -5.54 -13.30 12.74
CA LYS A 184 -6.56 -14.15 13.34
C LYS A 184 -7.93 -13.71 12.82
N ASN A 185 -8.81 -14.67 12.55
CA ASN A 185 -10.22 -14.37 12.27
C ASN A 185 -10.96 -13.91 13.55
N SER A 186 -12.24 -13.63 13.42
CA SER A 186 -13.13 -13.24 14.53
C SER A 186 -13.20 -14.30 15.65
N HIS A 187 -12.94 -15.56 15.35
CA HIS A 187 -12.92 -16.69 16.30
C HIS A 187 -11.53 -16.94 16.92
N GLY A 188 -10.53 -16.10 16.64
CA GLY A 188 -9.18 -16.24 17.19
C GLY A 188 -8.28 -17.24 16.48
N THR A 189 -8.76 -17.92 15.43
CA THR A 189 -7.99 -18.87 14.64
C THR A 189 -6.90 -18.15 13.82
N LYS A 190 -5.67 -18.65 13.87
CA LYS A 190 -4.56 -18.14 13.06
C LYS A 190 -4.79 -18.53 11.60
N LEU A 191 -5.01 -17.55 10.71
CA LEU A 191 -5.26 -17.81 9.29
C LEU A 191 -3.99 -17.75 8.45
N SER A 192 -3.24 -16.65 8.57
CA SER A 192 -2.10 -16.42 7.70
C SER A 192 -1.04 -15.55 8.37
N LEU A 193 0.23 -15.75 7.98
CA LEU A 193 1.35 -14.94 8.45
C LEU A 193 1.39 -13.61 7.70
N ARG A 194 1.51 -12.50 8.43
CA ARG A 194 1.61 -11.15 7.89
C ARG A 194 2.96 -10.52 8.17
N TYR A 195 3.45 -9.80 7.18
CA TYR A 195 4.59 -8.90 7.30
C TYR A 195 4.14 -7.45 7.18
N TYR A 196 4.63 -6.60 8.07
CA TYR A 196 4.54 -5.15 7.96
C TYR A 196 5.88 -4.50 8.31
N HIS A 197 6.16 -3.38 7.63
CA HIS A 197 7.20 -2.45 8.03
C HIS A 197 6.57 -1.25 8.74
N ALA A 198 6.97 -1.00 10.00
CA ALA A 198 6.49 0.11 10.80
C ALA A 198 7.24 1.40 10.43
N PHE A 199 6.74 2.09 9.41
CA PHE A 199 7.30 3.38 9.00
C PHE A 199 7.22 4.42 10.11
N SER A 200 8.32 5.17 10.31
CA SER A 200 8.23 6.51 10.86
C SER A 200 7.94 7.50 9.74
N LEU A 201 7.30 8.62 10.06
CA LEU A 201 7.04 9.68 9.08
C LEU A 201 8.33 10.23 8.47
N ARG A 202 9.42 10.31 9.27
CA ARG A 202 10.75 10.72 8.79
C ARG A 202 11.31 9.76 7.76
N GLU A 203 11.14 8.46 7.98
CA GLU A 203 11.60 7.42 7.06
C GLU A 203 10.81 7.46 5.75
N LEU A 204 9.47 7.54 5.82
CA LEU A 204 8.60 7.65 4.66
C LEU A 204 8.98 8.86 3.79
N LYS A 205 9.19 10.02 4.40
CA LYS A 205 9.68 11.23 3.72
C LYS A 205 11.06 11.03 3.07
N LYS A 206 11.96 10.30 3.75
CA LYS A 206 13.33 10.04 3.25
C LYS A 206 13.31 9.15 2.00
N ILE A 207 12.52 8.08 1.97
CA ILE A 207 12.42 7.21 0.79
C ILE A 207 11.73 7.91 -0.38
N SER A 208 10.72 8.77 -0.12
CA SER A 208 10.08 9.58 -1.16
C SER A 208 11.08 10.50 -1.86
N ARG A 209 11.92 11.22 -1.09
CA ARG A 209 12.98 12.06 -1.66
C ARG A 209 14.03 11.24 -2.44
N ARG A 210 14.38 10.03 -1.99
CA ARG A 210 15.29 9.12 -2.72
C ARG A 210 14.70 8.60 -4.03
N ALA A 211 13.38 8.58 -4.13
CA ALA A 211 12.67 8.28 -5.36
C ALA A 211 12.51 9.51 -6.28
N ASN A 212 13.22 10.61 -5.98
CA ASN A 212 13.13 11.88 -6.72
C ASN A 212 11.72 12.47 -6.72
N LEU A 213 11.05 12.44 -5.56
CA LEU A 213 9.70 12.97 -5.36
C LEU A 213 9.70 14.12 -4.37
N LYS A 214 9.02 15.21 -4.74
CA LYS A 214 8.74 16.37 -3.89
C LYS A 214 7.51 16.09 -3.02
N ILE A 215 7.60 16.36 -1.73
CA ILE A 215 6.49 16.23 -0.79
C ILE A 215 5.67 17.51 -0.82
N VAL A 216 4.43 17.42 -1.28
CA VAL A 216 3.49 18.55 -1.38
C VAL A 216 2.70 18.70 -0.07
N LYS A 217 2.17 17.58 0.45
CA LYS A 217 1.35 17.58 1.67
C LYS A 217 1.69 16.38 2.53
N THR A 218 1.60 16.54 3.83
CA THR A 218 1.75 15.48 4.83
C THR A 218 0.54 15.51 5.75
N VAL A 219 -0.14 14.39 5.90
CA VAL A 219 -1.25 14.21 6.85
C VAL A 219 -0.92 13.03 7.75
N LYS A 220 -1.24 13.16 9.02
CA LYS A 220 -1.12 12.12 10.04
C LYS A 220 -2.44 12.02 10.79
N ASP A 221 -3.03 10.86 10.82
CA ASP A 221 -4.10 10.53 11.76
C ASP A 221 -3.64 9.47 12.77
N LYS A 222 -4.56 9.01 13.60
CA LYS A 222 -4.28 7.98 14.61
C LYS A 222 -3.75 6.68 13.99
N PHE A 223 -4.20 6.32 12.79
CA PHE A 223 -3.97 5.01 12.19
C PHE A 223 -3.03 5.02 11.01
N ASN A 224 -2.85 6.18 10.36
CA ASN A 224 -2.13 6.29 9.09
C ASN A 224 -1.22 7.52 9.01
N TYR A 225 -0.19 7.40 8.18
CA TYR A 225 0.53 8.52 7.56
C TYR A 225 0.14 8.59 6.10
N TYR A 226 -0.09 9.82 5.60
CA TYR A 226 -0.35 10.08 4.19
C TYR A 226 0.65 11.10 3.65
N LEU A 227 1.10 10.89 2.43
CA LEU A 227 1.87 11.86 1.67
C LEU A 227 1.21 12.13 0.32
N VAL A 228 1.14 13.40 -0.06
CA VAL A 228 0.92 13.82 -1.44
C VAL A 228 2.27 14.20 -2.03
N LEU A 229 2.61 13.61 -3.14
CA LEU A 229 3.92 13.67 -3.77
C LEU A 229 3.77 14.11 -5.24
N ARG A 230 4.76 14.81 -5.78
CA ARG A 230 4.91 15.14 -7.20
C ARG A 230 6.30 14.77 -7.69
N LYS A 231 6.47 14.64 -8.98
CA LYS A 231 7.81 14.58 -9.61
C LYS A 231 8.61 15.84 -9.22
N SER A 232 9.93 15.67 -8.99
CA SER A 232 10.84 16.80 -8.72
C SER A 232 11.24 17.49 -9.99
#